data_ee196de1818b4711586ff92c6bc94d45
#
_entry.id   ee196de1818b4711586ff92c6bc94d45
#
_cell.length_a   1.000
_cell.length_b   1.000
_cell.length_c   1.000
_cell.angle_alpha   90.00
_cell.angle_beta   90.00
_cell.angle_gamma   90.00
#
_symmetry.space_group_name_H-M   'P 1'
#
loop_
_entity.id
_entity.type
_entity.pdbx_description
1 polymer ?
#
loop_
_entity_poly.entity_id
_entity_poly.type
_entity_poly.pdbx_seq_one_letter_code
_entity_poly.pdbx_strand_id
1 'polypeptide(L)'
;MESSNVTTLIKKDSNKDKNESFISSLSPREIVSELDRFVVGQNKAKRAVAIALRNRWRRQALKDEMKDEVLPKNILMIGPTGVGKTEISRRLSKLAEAPFIKVEATRFTEVGYVGRDVEQIIRDLLEIAIAIEKERMRKEVYTKAQQAAEERVLNALVGNKASVATKESYRKRLRNGDLDNNEIEIEVNDSPSMPSFEIPGMPGANVGMINISEMLGKNTRKGKKKKMTVKESHQILIAEESDKMIEQ
;
A
#
# COMPACT_ATOMS: atom_id res chain seq x y z
N MET A 1 37.26 10.08 -21.11
CA MET A 1 36.86 9.02 -20.14
C MET A 1 35.65 9.51 -19.36
N GLU A 2 34.47 9.44 -19.97
CA GLU A 2 33.20 9.75 -19.28
C GLU A 2 32.07 9.24 -20.18
N SER A 3 31.69 7.97 -20.02
CA SER A 3 30.48 7.44 -20.69
C SER A 3 30.05 6.08 -20.10
N SER A 4 29.77 6.02 -18.78
CA SER A 4 29.27 4.77 -18.17
C SER A 4 28.21 4.93 -17.10
N ASN A 5 27.61 6.11 -16.88
CA ASN A 5 26.65 6.31 -15.80
C ASN A 5 25.20 6.57 -16.22
N VAL A 6 24.87 6.51 -17.52
CA VAL A 6 23.49 6.80 -18.00
C VAL A 6 22.64 5.54 -18.16
N THR A 7 23.25 4.36 -18.26
CA THR A 7 22.52 3.11 -18.59
C THR A 7 21.83 2.44 -17.40
N THR A 8 22.14 2.84 -16.16
CA THR A 8 21.62 2.17 -14.96
C THR A 8 20.29 2.77 -14.47
N LEU A 9 19.92 3.97 -14.88
CA LEU A 9 18.68 4.64 -14.47
C LEU A 9 17.45 4.26 -15.34
N ILE A 10 17.66 3.73 -16.54
CA ILE A 10 16.57 3.43 -17.49
C ILE A 10 15.87 2.08 -17.21
N LYS A 11 16.46 1.20 -16.39
CA LYS A 11 15.87 -0.13 -16.12
C LYS A 11 14.86 -0.20 -14.97
N LYS A 12 14.63 0.88 -14.22
CA LYS A 12 13.74 0.87 -13.04
C LYS A 12 12.27 1.14 -13.34
N ASP A 13 11.93 1.69 -14.51
CA ASP A 13 10.55 2.13 -14.82
C ASP A 13 9.72 1.19 -15.71
N SER A 14 10.29 0.09 -16.21
CA SER A 14 9.62 -0.71 -17.27
C SER A 14 8.40 -1.52 -16.82
N ASN A 15 8.18 -1.74 -15.53
CA ASN A 15 7.00 -2.45 -15.02
C ASN A 15 5.87 -1.50 -14.61
N LYS A 16 6.20 -0.29 -14.17
CA LYS A 16 5.24 0.77 -13.84
C LYS A 16 4.52 1.23 -15.10
N ASP A 17 5.29 1.45 -16.16
CA ASP A 17 4.78 1.90 -17.46
C ASP A 17 3.85 0.87 -18.13
N LYS A 18 4.06 -0.44 -17.89
CA LYS A 18 3.22 -1.48 -18.52
C LYS A 18 1.83 -1.61 -17.90
N ASN A 19 1.70 -1.51 -16.57
CA ASN A 19 0.40 -1.56 -15.89
C ASN A 19 -0.38 -0.26 -16.07
N GLU A 20 0.26 0.89 -15.90
CA GLU A 20 -0.36 2.18 -16.18
C GLU A 20 -0.78 2.32 -17.65
N SER A 21 0.00 1.79 -18.59
CA SER A 21 -0.34 1.77 -20.01
C SER A 21 -1.53 0.86 -20.32
N PHE A 22 -1.69 -0.29 -19.65
CA PHE A 22 -2.80 -1.20 -19.87
C PHE A 22 -4.12 -0.61 -19.36
N ILE A 23 -4.15 -0.10 -18.14
CA ILE A 23 -5.37 0.49 -17.54
C ILE A 23 -5.76 1.78 -18.28
N SER A 24 -4.79 2.62 -18.64
CA SER A 24 -5.02 3.83 -19.44
C SER A 24 -5.42 3.53 -20.89
N SER A 25 -5.24 2.32 -21.38
CA SER A 25 -5.64 1.91 -22.73
C SER A 25 -7.11 1.50 -22.84
N LEU A 26 -7.79 1.20 -21.71
CA LEU A 26 -9.19 0.77 -21.73
C LEU A 26 -10.10 1.78 -22.41
N SER A 27 -10.90 1.28 -23.37
CA SER A 27 -11.96 2.07 -23.99
C SER A 27 -13.13 2.29 -23.02
N PRO A 28 -13.98 3.31 -23.23
CA PRO A 28 -15.17 3.50 -22.41
C PRO A 28 -16.11 2.28 -22.39
N ARG A 29 -16.14 1.48 -23.44
CA ARG A 29 -16.94 0.23 -23.50
C ARG A 29 -16.39 -0.83 -22.57
N GLU A 30 -15.09 -1.02 -22.53
CA GLU A 30 -14.42 -1.96 -21.63
C GLU A 30 -14.58 -1.54 -20.17
N ILE A 31 -14.48 -0.24 -19.87
CA ILE A 31 -14.75 0.28 -18.52
C ILE A 31 -16.20 -0.02 -18.10
N VAL A 32 -17.18 0.18 -19.00
CA VAL A 32 -18.58 -0.17 -18.71
C VAL A 32 -18.73 -1.67 -18.49
N SER A 33 -18.10 -2.52 -19.29
CA SER A 33 -18.12 -3.97 -19.12
C SER A 33 -17.58 -4.41 -17.75
N GLU A 34 -16.49 -3.79 -17.28
CA GLU A 34 -15.98 -4.06 -15.94
C GLU A 34 -16.94 -3.60 -14.83
N LEU A 35 -17.60 -2.45 -15.01
CA LEU A 35 -18.62 -1.98 -14.06
C LEU A 35 -19.87 -2.86 -14.07
N ASP A 36 -20.24 -3.46 -15.21
CA ASP A 36 -21.39 -4.36 -15.35
C ASP A 36 -21.28 -5.62 -14.49
N ARG A 37 -20.07 -6.05 -14.17
CA ARG A 37 -19.80 -7.19 -13.28
C ARG A 37 -20.29 -6.97 -11.84
N PHE A 38 -20.44 -5.71 -11.43
CA PHE A 38 -20.71 -5.34 -10.04
C PHE A 38 -21.97 -4.49 -9.85
N VAL A 39 -22.40 -3.78 -10.89
CA VAL A 39 -23.53 -2.85 -10.83
C VAL A 39 -24.56 -3.23 -11.88
N VAL A 40 -25.72 -3.70 -11.45
CA VAL A 40 -26.81 -4.06 -12.35
C VAL A 40 -27.54 -2.81 -12.83
N GLY A 41 -27.82 -2.73 -14.13
CA GLY A 41 -28.49 -1.58 -14.72
C GLY A 41 -27.64 -0.32 -14.77
N GLN A 42 -28.25 0.85 -14.65
CA GLN A 42 -27.58 2.18 -14.63
C GLN A 42 -26.68 2.47 -15.84
N ASN A 43 -27.03 1.98 -17.04
CA ASN A 43 -26.18 2.02 -18.24
C ASN A 43 -25.77 3.45 -18.63
N LYS A 44 -26.67 4.44 -18.49
CA LYS A 44 -26.37 5.85 -18.78
C LYS A 44 -25.30 6.40 -17.82
N ALA A 45 -25.44 6.12 -16.51
CA ALA A 45 -24.49 6.57 -15.50
C ALA A 45 -23.10 5.88 -15.69
N LYS A 46 -23.07 4.58 -15.90
CA LYS A 46 -21.82 3.83 -16.18
C LYS A 46 -21.09 4.37 -17.40
N ARG A 47 -21.82 4.64 -18.49
CA ARG A 47 -21.25 5.23 -19.71
C ARG A 47 -20.68 6.64 -19.46
N ALA A 48 -21.41 7.48 -18.72
CA ALA A 48 -20.97 8.84 -18.41
C ALA A 48 -19.68 8.85 -17.58
N VAL A 49 -19.60 8.01 -16.52
CA VAL A 49 -18.39 7.92 -15.68
C VAL A 49 -17.21 7.28 -16.44
N ALA A 50 -17.47 6.31 -17.31
CA ALA A 50 -16.43 5.70 -18.14
C ALA A 50 -15.80 6.71 -19.11
N ILE A 51 -16.62 7.56 -19.74
CA ILE A 51 -16.15 8.65 -20.59
C ILE A 51 -15.34 9.66 -19.77
N ALA A 52 -15.82 10.03 -18.58
CA ALA A 52 -15.13 10.99 -17.72
C ALA A 52 -13.75 10.46 -17.26
N LEU A 53 -13.66 9.17 -16.89
CA LEU A 53 -12.39 8.53 -16.57
C LEU A 53 -11.44 8.54 -17.78
N ARG A 54 -11.93 8.17 -18.95
CA ARG A 54 -11.12 8.20 -20.18
C ARG A 54 -10.61 9.61 -20.51
N ASN A 55 -11.43 10.62 -20.33
CA ASN A 55 -11.02 12.01 -20.54
C ASN A 55 -9.95 12.45 -19.51
N ARG A 56 -10.03 11.96 -18.27
CA ARG A 56 -8.98 12.21 -17.27
C ARG A 56 -7.63 11.64 -17.72
N TRP A 57 -7.59 10.41 -18.21
CA TRP A 57 -6.36 9.80 -18.72
C TRP A 57 -5.82 10.54 -19.95
N ARG A 58 -6.72 10.93 -20.89
CA ARG A 58 -6.32 11.75 -22.03
C ARG A 58 -5.68 13.07 -21.60
N ARG A 59 -6.26 13.71 -20.58
CA ARG A 59 -5.69 14.95 -20.03
C ARG A 59 -4.28 14.72 -19.45
N GLN A 60 -4.05 13.61 -18.77
CA GLN A 60 -2.73 13.29 -18.22
C GLN A 60 -1.66 13.10 -19.30
N ALA A 61 -2.06 12.68 -20.49
CA ALA A 61 -1.18 12.51 -21.66
C ALA A 61 -0.94 13.80 -22.45
N LEU A 62 -1.59 14.91 -22.10
CA LEU A 62 -1.36 16.22 -22.75
C LEU A 62 -0.04 16.83 -22.27
N LYS A 63 0.58 17.64 -23.16
CA LYS A 63 1.71 18.50 -22.80
C LYS A 63 1.26 19.58 -21.82
N ASP A 64 2.19 20.08 -21.00
CA ASP A 64 1.90 20.93 -19.85
C ASP A 64 1.04 22.17 -20.18
N GLU A 65 1.32 22.88 -21.26
CA GLU A 65 0.54 24.05 -21.70
C GLU A 65 -0.95 23.75 -21.92
N MET A 66 -1.28 22.64 -22.61
CA MET A 66 -2.66 22.21 -22.82
C MET A 66 -3.30 21.58 -21.62
N LYS A 67 -2.50 21.00 -20.72
CA LYS A 67 -2.97 20.34 -19.51
C LYS A 67 -3.59 21.32 -18.52
N ASP A 68 -3.08 22.55 -18.47
CA ASP A 68 -3.59 23.59 -17.57
C ASP A 68 -4.90 24.20 -18.10
N GLU A 69 -5.10 24.25 -19.42
CA GLU A 69 -6.35 24.70 -20.03
C GLU A 69 -7.51 23.69 -19.86
N VAL A 70 -7.21 22.39 -19.85
CA VAL A 70 -8.22 21.34 -19.73
C VAL A 70 -8.45 20.99 -18.27
N LEU A 71 -9.35 21.69 -17.60
CA LEU A 71 -9.69 21.41 -16.20
C LEU A 71 -10.40 20.07 -16.03
N PRO A 72 -10.03 19.26 -15.00
CA PRO A 72 -10.78 18.07 -14.67
C PRO A 72 -12.18 18.42 -14.18
N LYS A 73 -13.20 17.71 -14.68
CA LYS A 73 -14.59 17.94 -14.29
C LYS A 73 -15.00 16.99 -13.18
N ASN A 74 -15.66 17.50 -12.15
CA ASN A 74 -16.30 16.72 -11.12
C ASN A 74 -17.56 16.05 -11.69
N ILE A 75 -17.92 14.88 -11.15
CA ILE A 75 -19.11 14.13 -11.54
C ILE A 75 -20.15 14.26 -10.44
N LEU A 76 -21.32 14.82 -10.76
CA LEU A 76 -22.47 14.84 -9.89
C LEU A 76 -23.38 13.65 -10.22
N MET A 77 -23.63 12.77 -9.23
CA MET A 77 -24.55 11.64 -9.36
C MET A 77 -25.79 11.90 -8.53
N ILE A 78 -26.97 11.98 -9.18
CA ILE A 78 -28.27 12.23 -8.55
C ILE A 78 -29.13 10.99 -8.71
N GLY A 79 -29.84 10.61 -7.66
CA GLY A 79 -30.77 9.48 -7.67
C GLY A 79 -31.09 8.97 -6.27
N PRO A 80 -32.09 8.11 -6.11
CA PRO A 80 -32.49 7.55 -4.81
C PRO A 80 -31.37 6.73 -4.14
N THR A 81 -31.55 6.40 -2.86
CA THR A 81 -30.63 5.54 -2.12
C THR A 81 -30.68 4.12 -2.69
N GLY A 82 -29.55 3.41 -2.66
CA GLY A 82 -29.47 2.00 -3.10
C GLY A 82 -29.27 1.76 -4.59
N VAL A 83 -29.32 2.78 -5.45
CA VAL A 83 -29.17 2.61 -6.91
C VAL A 83 -27.73 2.43 -7.42
N GLY A 84 -26.76 2.27 -6.53
CA GLY A 84 -25.38 1.95 -6.90
C GLY A 84 -24.45 3.14 -7.08
N LYS A 85 -24.84 4.38 -6.73
CA LYS A 85 -23.97 5.60 -6.90
C LYS A 85 -22.58 5.43 -6.28
N THR A 86 -22.54 5.05 -5.01
CA THR A 86 -21.28 4.83 -4.28
C THR A 86 -20.48 3.64 -4.82
N GLU A 87 -21.17 2.58 -5.23
CA GLU A 87 -20.51 1.38 -5.76
C GLU A 87 -19.84 1.67 -7.11
N ILE A 88 -20.50 2.43 -8.00
CA ILE A 88 -19.88 2.90 -9.24
C ILE A 88 -18.58 3.66 -8.94
N SER A 89 -18.60 4.61 -7.99
CA SER A 89 -17.44 5.40 -7.62
C SER A 89 -16.32 4.53 -7.05
N ARG A 90 -16.64 3.58 -6.17
CA ARG A 90 -15.69 2.65 -5.58
C ARG A 90 -15.04 1.74 -6.62
N ARG A 91 -15.82 1.23 -7.59
CA ARG A 91 -15.29 0.39 -8.66
C ARG A 91 -14.44 1.19 -9.64
N LEU A 92 -14.85 2.42 -9.92
CA LEU A 92 -14.08 3.32 -10.76
C LEU A 92 -12.71 3.65 -10.16
N SER A 93 -12.65 3.89 -8.83
CA SER A 93 -11.37 4.12 -8.14
C SER A 93 -10.45 2.90 -8.19
N LYS A 94 -11.00 1.69 -8.05
CA LYS A 94 -10.22 0.44 -8.19
C LYS A 94 -9.68 0.25 -9.60
N LEU A 95 -10.50 0.54 -10.63
CA LEU A 95 -10.05 0.50 -12.02
C LEU A 95 -8.99 1.56 -12.33
N ALA A 96 -9.02 2.68 -11.64
CA ALA A 96 -8.05 3.75 -11.80
C ALA A 96 -6.82 3.61 -10.87
N GLU A 97 -6.76 2.54 -10.06
CA GLU A 97 -5.75 2.35 -9.01
C GLU A 97 -5.57 3.59 -8.11
N ALA A 98 -6.70 4.30 -7.86
CA ALA A 98 -6.72 5.54 -7.11
C ALA A 98 -7.28 5.33 -5.69
N PRO A 99 -6.81 6.10 -4.70
CA PRO A 99 -7.35 6.05 -3.35
C PRO A 99 -8.83 6.46 -3.36
N PHE A 100 -9.63 5.85 -2.48
CA PHE A 100 -11.06 6.10 -2.36
C PHE A 100 -11.44 6.32 -0.91
N ILE A 101 -12.13 7.43 -0.66
CA ILE A 101 -12.77 7.71 0.62
C ILE A 101 -14.23 8.06 0.41
N LYS A 102 -15.12 7.57 1.28
CA LYS A 102 -16.52 7.96 1.35
C LYS A 102 -16.70 8.86 2.56
N VAL A 103 -17.15 10.08 2.34
CA VAL A 103 -17.44 11.05 3.38
C VAL A 103 -18.92 11.46 3.34
N GLU A 104 -19.46 11.79 4.51
CA GLU A 104 -20.79 12.36 4.65
C GLU A 104 -20.63 13.87 4.91
N ALA A 105 -21.08 14.69 3.96
CA ALA A 105 -20.87 16.14 4.03
C ALA A 105 -21.46 16.79 5.30
N THR A 106 -22.52 16.21 5.86
CA THR A 106 -23.17 16.69 7.09
C THR A 106 -22.29 16.54 8.36
N ARG A 107 -21.19 15.79 8.29
CA ARG A 107 -20.25 15.65 9.41
C ARG A 107 -19.17 16.73 9.43
N PHE A 108 -19.09 17.52 8.37
CA PHE A 108 -18.10 18.58 8.21
C PHE A 108 -18.78 19.91 8.34
N THR A 109 -18.17 20.81 9.10
CA THR A 109 -18.66 22.18 9.32
C THR A 109 -17.59 23.17 8.92
N GLU A 110 -18.00 24.40 8.64
CA GLU A 110 -17.07 25.51 8.44
C GLU A 110 -16.26 25.78 9.73
N VAL A 111 -15.08 26.34 9.56
CA VAL A 111 -14.14 26.65 10.64
C VAL A 111 -14.82 27.45 11.74
N GLY A 112 -14.81 26.91 12.97
CA GLY A 112 -15.38 27.58 14.16
C GLY A 112 -16.68 26.98 14.70
N TYR A 113 -17.32 26.02 14.01
CA TYR A 113 -18.48 25.26 14.50
C TYR A 113 -18.10 23.83 14.93
N VAL A 114 -18.93 23.23 15.78
CA VAL A 114 -18.73 21.85 16.25
C VAL A 114 -18.88 20.87 15.07
N GLY A 115 -17.76 20.35 14.56
CA GLY A 115 -17.71 19.40 13.46
C GLY A 115 -16.27 19.04 13.11
N ARG A 116 -16.10 18.06 12.20
CA ARG A 116 -14.77 17.72 11.67
C ARG A 116 -14.34 18.76 10.65
N ASP A 117 -13.07 19.12 10.69
CA ASP A 117 -12.44 19.98 9.71
C ASP A 117 -12.44 19.31 8.31
N VAL A 118 -12.81 20.06 7.28
CA VAL A 118 -12.79 19.56 5.89
C VAL A 118 -11.40 19.15 5.42
N GLU A 119 -10.34 19.74 5.97
CA GLU A 119 -8.96 19.36 5.70
C GLU A 119 -8.67 17.90 6.12
N GLN A 120 -9.40 17.38 7.11
CA GLN A 120 -9.28 16.00 7.54
C GLN A 120 -9.58 15.01 6.41
N ILE A 121 -10.47 15.36 5.48
CA ILE A 121 -10.76 14.52 4.29
C ILE A 121 -9.51 14.28 3.46
N ILE A 122 -8.70 15.33 3.28
CA ILE A 122 -7.47 15.24 2.49
C ILE A 122 -6.41 14.41 3.24
N ARG A 123 -6.32 14.59 4.55
CA ARG A 123 -5.38 13.80 5.39
C ARG A 123 -5.73 12.32 5.36
N ASP A 124 -7.00 11.98 5.56
CA ASP A 124 -7.50 10.60 5.51
C ASP A 124 -7.27 9.98 4.11
N LEU A 125 -7.50 10.76 3.04
CA LEU A 125 -7.24 10.31 1.66
C LEU A 125 -5.75 10.08 1.40
N LEU A 126 -4.88 10.93 1.94
CA LEU A 126 -3.43 10.77 1.83
C LEU A 126 -2.94 9.52 2.56
N GLU A 127 -3.45 9.24 3.75
CA GLU A 127 -3.12 8.02 4.50
C GLU A 127 -3.50 6.75 3.70
N ILE A 128 -4.68 6.75 3.08
CA ILE A 128 -5.11 5.65 2.20
C ILE A 128 -4.16 5.52 1.00
N ALA A 129 -3.78 6.64 0.38
CA ALA A 129 -2.86 6.64 -0.76
C ALA A 129 -1.48 6.08 -0.38
N ILE A 130 -0.93 6.49 0.76
CA ILE A 130 0.33 5.98 1.31
C ILE A 130 0.23 4.48 1.58
N ALA A 131 -0.87 4.01 2.16
CA ALA A 131 -1.07 2.59 2.44
C ALA A 131 -1.10 1.74 1.15
N ILE A 132 -1.79 2.22 0.09
CA ILE A 132 -1.84 1.56 -1.22
C ILE A 132 -0.44 1.49 -1.85
N GLU A 133 0.32 2.59 -1.79
CA GLU A 133 1.67 2.63 -2.38
C GLU A 133 2.65 1.73 -1.61
N LYS A 134 2.58 1.74 -0.27
CA LYS A 134 3.37 0.82 0.56
C LYS A 134 3.07 -0.64 0.24
N GLU A 135 1.79 -1.00 0.09
CA GLU A 135 1.38 -2.36 -0.29
C GLU A 135 1.93 -2.75 -1.67
N ARG A 136 1.93 -1.82 -2.63
CA ARG A 136 2.51 -2.03 -3.95
C ARG A 136 4.03 -2.26 -3.86
N MET A 137 4.73 -1.39 -3.15
CA MET A 137 6.18 -1.51 -2.95
C MET A 137 6.55 -2.81 -2.24
N ARG A 138 5.76 -3.24 -1.23
CA ARG A 138 5.96 -4.54 -0.57
C ARG A 138 5.89 -5.70 -1.54
N LYS A 139 4.93 -5.69 -2.46
CA LYS A 139 4.81 -6.74 -3.50
C LYS A 139 6.03 -6.76 -4.44
N GLU A 140 6.54 -5.61 -4.83
CA GLU A 140 7.72 -5.49 -5.69
C GLU A 140 8.99 -6.02 -5.03
N VAL A 141 9.17 -5.76 -3.73
CA VAL A 141 10.36 -6.20 -2.99
C VAL A 141 10.20 -7.58 -2.35
N TYR A 142 9.00 -8.18 -2.37
CA TYR A 142 8.67 -9.41 -1.65
C TYR A 142 9.67 -10.56 -1.88
N THR A 143 10.04 -10.81 -3.15
CA THR A 143 10.97 -11.90 -3.48
C THR A 143 12.34 -11.66 -2.88
N LYS A 144 12.84 -10.43 -2.86
CA LYS A 144 14.11 -10.06 -2.26
C LYS A 144 14.04 -10.13 -0.74
N ALA A 145 12.95 -9.63 -0.16
CA ALA A 145 12.70 -9.70 1.27
C ALA A 145 12.60 -11.13 1.78
N GLN A 146 11.96 -12.02 1.00
CA GLN A 146 11.89 -13.45 1.30
C GLN A 146 13.28 -14.10 1.31
N GLN A 147 14.14 -13.78 0.36
CA GLN A 147 15.52 -14.28 0.33
C GLN A 147 16.34 -13.77 1.52
N ALA A 148 16.21 -12.50 1.88
CA ALA A 148 16.88 -11.92 3.03
C ALA A 148 16.39 -12.52 4.35
N ALA A 149 15.08 -12.74 4.50
CA ALA A 149 14.49 -13.41 5.65
C ALA A 149 14.97 -14.87 5.78
N GLU A 150 15.00 -15.62 4.66
CA GLU A 150 15.54 -16.99 4.62
C GLU A 150 16.99 -17.04 5.10
N GLU A 151 17.82 -16.10 4.67
CA GLU A 151 19.23 -16.02 5.09
C GLU A 151 19.36 -15.71 6.60
N ARG A 152 18.51 -14.85 7.16
CA ARG A 152 18.48 -14.56 8.61
C ARG A 152 18.06 -15.79 9.42
N VAL A 153 17.04 -16.53 8.98
CA VAL A 153 16.62 -17.79 9.61
C VAL A 153 17.75 -18.82 9.57
N LEU A 154 18.40 -19.00 8.42
CA LEU A 154 19.55 -19.91 8.29
C LEU A 154 20.68 -19.52 9.23
N ASN A 155 21.01 -18.24 9.33
CA ASN A 155 22.05 -17.77 10.24
C ASN A 155 21.69 -17.99 11.72
N ALA A 156 20.40 -17.92 12.08
CA ALA A 156 19.92 -18.25 13.43
C ALA A 156 20.00 -19.76 13.72
N LEU A 157 19.76 -20.62 12.72
CA LEU A 157 19.79 -22.09 12.88
C LEU A 157 21.21 -22.66 12.92
N VAL A 158 22.11 -22.20 12.05
CA VAL A 158 23.44 -22.82 11.87
C VAL A 158 24.61 -21.91 12.23
N GLY A 159 24.31 -20.63 12.54
CA GLY A 159 25.30 -19.60 12.86
C GLY A 159 25.94 -18.98 11.61
N ASN A 160 26.45 -17.76 11.78
CA ASN A 160 27.04 -16.97 10.68
C ASN A 160 28.30 -17.59 10.06
N LYS A 161 29.02 -18.44 10.80
CA LYS A 161 30.29 -19.09 10.40
C LYS A 161 30.10 -20.45 9.75
N ALA A 162 28.87 -20.91 9.54
CA ALA A 162 28.61 -22.22 8.93
C ALA A 162 29.10 -22.28 7.47
N SER A 163 29.55 -23.47 7.03
CA SER A 163 30.00 -23.68 5.65
C SER A 163 28.84 -23.50 4.66
N VAL A 164 29.17 -23.14 3.42
CA VAL A 164 28.18 -22.97 2.34
C VAL A 164 27.38 -24.26 2.13
N ALA A 165 28.05 -25.41 2.17
CA ALA A 165 27.39 -26.72 2.02
C ALA A 165 26.39 -27.00 3.14
N THR A 166 26.72 -26.63 4.39
CA THR A 166 25.80 -26.75 5.54
C THR A 166 24.59 -25.83 5.37
N LYS A 167 24.80 -24.57 5.02
CA LYS A 167 23.72 -23.61 4.77
C LYS A 167 22.79 -24.08 3.66
N GLU A 168 23.29 -24.64 2.57
CA GLU A 168 22.46 -25.17 1.48
C GLU A 168 21.66 -26.40 1.89
N SER A 169 22.23 -27.29 2.69
CA SER A 169 21.49 -28.45 3.22
C SER A 169 20.33 -27.99 4.11
N TYR A 170 20.58 -27.02 5.00
CA TYR A 170 19.53 -26.47 5.87
C TYR A 170 18.49 -25.66 5.06
N ARG A 171 18.90 -24.95 4.00
CA ARG A 171 17.99 -24.23 3.09
C ARG A 171 17.00 -25.19 2.41
N LYS A 172 17.47 -26.36 1.96
CA LYS A 172 16.58 -27.39 1.38
C LYS A 172 15.57 -27.89 2.40
N ARG A 173 16.01 -28.19 3.63
CA ARG A 173 15.13 -28.65 4.71
C ARG A 173 14.14 -27.57 5.15
N LEU A 174 14.56 -26.30 5.17
CA LEU A 174 13.70 -25.16 5.48
C LEU A 174 12.57 -25.03 4.42
N ARG A 175 12.92 -25.13 3.14
CA ARG A 175 11.94 -25.06 2.04
C ARG A 175 10.99 -26.25 1.98
N ASN A 176 11.42 -27.41 2.47
CA ASN A 176 10.57 -28.60 2.62
C ASN A 176 9.64 -28.53 3.84
N GLY A 177 9.82 -27.56 4.76
CA GLY A 177 9.04 -27.45 5.99
C GLY A 177 9.53 -28.35 7.14
N ASP A 178 10.63 -29.07 6.97
CA ASP A 178 11.16 -30.01 8.00
C ASP A 178 11.58 -29.30 9.29
N LEU A 179 11.80 -28.00 9.24
CA LEU A 179 12.32 -27.19 10.34
C LEU A 179 11.28 -26.22 10.92
N ASP A 180 10.04 -26.25 10.45
CA ASP A 180 8.99 -25.28 10.80
C ASP A 180 8.73 -25.15 12.31
N ASN A 181 8.81 -26.26 13.03
CA ASN A 181 8.55 -26.33 14.48
C ASN A 181 9.80 -26.09 15.34
N ASN A 182 10.97 -25.90 14.73
CA ASN A 182 12.18 -25.63 15.49
C ASN A 182 12.12 -24.23 16.11
N GLU A 183 12.51 -24.11 17.37
CA GLU A 183 12.65 -22.81 18.03
C GLU A 183 13.99 -22.17 17.65
N ILE A 184 13.93 -20.89 17.29
CA ILE A 184 15.10 -20.06 17.02
C ILE A 184 15.02 -18.76 17.81
N GLU A 185 16.17 -18.20 18.14
CA GLU A 185 16.29 -16.89 18.75
C GLU A 185 16.69 -15.89 17.67
N ILE A 186 15.80 -14.93 17.40
CA ILE A 186 16.05 -13.88 16.41
C ILE A 186 15.92 -12.49 17.04
N GLU A 187 16.70 -11.56 16.52
CA GLU A 187 16.55 -10.15 16.83
C GLU A 187 15.47 -9.56 15.90
N VAL A 188 14.37 -9.12 16.50
CA VAL A 188 13.26 -8.45 15.80
C VAL A 188 13.21 -7.00 16.27
N ASN A 189 13.10 -6.08 15.34
CA ASN A 189 12.81 -4.70 15.68
C ASN A 189 11.37 -4.61 16.16
N ASP A 190 11.16 -4.26 17.41
CA ASP A 190 9.84 -3.91 17.92
C ASP A 190 9.37 -2.63 17.17
N SER A 191 8.81 -2.79 15.99
CA SER A 191 7.89 -1.78 15.48
C SER A 191 6.65 -1.89 16.34
N PRO A 192 6.22 -0.84 17.03
CA PRO A 192 5.01 -0.89 17.82
C PRO A 192 3.78 -0.95 16.89
N SER A 193 3.51 -2.12 16.32
CA SER A 193 2.15 -2.45 15.89
C SER A 193 1.36 -2.86 17.15
N MET A 194 1.18 -1.92 18.07
CA MET A 194 0.16 -2.12 19.09
C MET A 194 -1.21 -2.03 18.40
N PRO A 195 -2.07 -3.04 18.57
CA PRO A 195 -3.46 -2.87 18.22
C PRO A 195 -3.95 -1.66 19.02
N SER A 196 -4.47 -0.65 18.32
CA SER A 196 -5.18 0.45 18.94
C SER A 196 -6.38 -0.14 19.68
N PHE A 197 -6.28 -0.27 20.99
CA PHE A 197 -7.44 -0.56 21.82
C PHE A 197 -8.34 0.68 21.76
N GLU A 198 -9.38 0.61 20.96
CA GLU A 198 -10.51 1.51 21.08
C GLU A 198 -11.14 1.24 22.45
N ILE A 199 -11.02 2.18 23.37
CA ILE A 199 -11.74 2.11 24.64
C ILE A 199 -13.22 2.34 24.32
N PRO A 200 -14.11 1.35 24.53
CA PRO A 200 -15.53 1.50 24.27
C PRO A 200 -16.09 2.61 25.18
N GLY A 201 -16.51 3.73 24.61
CA GLY A 201 -17.19 4.79 25.32
C GLY A 201 -16.65 6.22 25.16
N MET A 202 -15.55 6.44 24.48
CA MET A 202 -15.06 7.80 24.19
C MET A 202 -14.76 7.96 22.68
N PRO A 203 -15.74 8.35 21.87
CA PRO A 203 -15.49 8.66 20.46
C PRO A 203 -14.65 9.95 20.36
N GLY A 204 -13.40 9.82 19.93
CA GLY A 204 -12.50 10.95 19.63
C GLY A 204 -11.30 11.10 20.54
N ALA A 205 -11.11 10.29 21.57
CA ALA A 205 -9.87 10.25 22.33
C ALA A 205 -8.87 9.31 21.68
N ASN A 206 -8.27 9.71 20.56
CA ASN A 206 -6.95 9.24 20.20
C ASN A 206 -5.98 9.81 21.25
N VAL A 207 -5.92 9.17 22.40
CA VAL A 207 -4.79 9.35 23.30
C VAL A 207 -3.62 8.66 22.58
N GLY A 208 -3.00 9.41 21.67
CA GLY A 208 -1.66 9.10 21.23
C GLY A 208 -0.85 8.96 22.50
N MET A 209 -0.51 7.72 22.89
CA MET A 209 0.57 7.53 23.85
C MET A 209 1.76 8.25 23.23
N ILE A 210 2.02 9.44 23.75
CA ILE A 210 3.26 10.15 23.53
C ILE A 210 4.35 9.14 23.86
N ASN A 211 5.07 8.69 22.85
CA ASN A 211 6.21 7.81 23.02
C ASN A 211 7.23 8.58 23.85
N ILE A 212 7.18 8.41 25.17
CA ILE A 212 8.14 8.99 26.12
C ILE A 212 9.58 8.62 25.74
N SER A 213 9.76 7.51 25.00
CA SER A 213 11.05 7.11 24.43
C SER A 213 11.55 8.02 23.30
N GLU A 214 10.66 8.66 22.52
CA GLU A 214 11.05 9.67 21.51
C GLU A 214 11.46 11.00 22.17
N MET A 215 10.83 11.34 23.30
CA MET A 215 11.14 12.56 24.04
C MET A 215 12.50 12.47 24.78
N LEU A 216 13.01 11.27 25.05
CA LEU A 216 14.28 11.02 25.72
C LEU A 216 15.51 10.93 24.79
N GLY A 217 15.38 11.21 23.49
CA GLY A 217 16.51 11.42 22.57
C GLY A 217 17.48 10.24 22.41
N LYS A 218 17.12 9.03 22.83
CA LYS A 218 17.92 7.83 22.62
C LYS A 218 17.39 7.03 21.45
N ASN A 219 17.91 7.35 20.28
CA ASN A 219 17.78 6.61 19.04
C ASN A 219 18.53 5.26 19.13
N THR A 220 18.12 4.40 20.04
CA THR A 220 18.62 3.02 20.15
C THR A 220 17.49 2.09 19.73
N ARG A 221 17.37 1.84 18.43
CA ARG A 221 16.68 0.67 17.86
C ARG A 221 17.43 -0.60 18.31
N LYS A 222 17.34 -0.95 19.59
CA LYS A 222 17.85 -2.22 20.09
C LYS A 222 16.82 -3.29 19.72
N GLY A 223 17.16 -4.14 18.75
CA GLY A 223 16.41 -5.34 18.47
C GLY A 223 16.28 -6.16 19.75
N LYS A 224 15.08 -6.57 20.10
CA LYS A 224 14.84 -7.51 21.19
C LYS A 224 14.98 -8.93 20.66
N LYS A 225 15.80 -9.73 21.34
CA LYS A 225 15.88 -11.17 21.06
C LYS A 225 14.58 -11.83 21.50
N LYS A 226 13.91 -12.49 20.57
CA LYS A 226 12.67 -13.20 20.81
C LYS A 226 12.82 -14.65 20.36
N LYS A 227 12.39 -15.58 21.20
CA LYS A 227 12.30 -17.00 20.85
C LYS A 227 10.96 -17.27 20.20
N MET A 228 10.99 -17.89 19.04
CA MET A 228 9.79 -18.27 18.28
C MET A 228 10.10 -19.41 17.34
N THR A 229 9.05 -20.01 16.77
CA THR A 229 9.22 -21.07 15.77
C THR A 229 9.74 -20.51 14.46
N VAL A 230 10.44 -21.34 13.67
CA VAL A 230 10.93 -20.97 12.33
C VAL A 230 9.80 -20.46 11.46
N LYS A 231 8.64 -21.09 11.47
CA LYS A 231 7.47 -20.70 10.69
C LYS A 231 6.96 -19.30 11.05
N GLU A 232 6.83 -18.99 12.34
CA GLU A 232 6.41 -17.66 12.80
C GLU A 232 7.45 -16.60 12.48
N SER A 233 8.74 -16.93 12.72
CA SER A 233 9.85 -16.00 12.45
C SER A 233 9.95 -15.60 10.99
N HIS A 234 9.69 -16.53 10.07
CA HIS A 234 9.79 -16.28 8.63
C HIS A 234 8.81 -15.21 8.17
N GLN A 235 7.57 -15.23 8.66
CA GLN A 235 6.56 -14.21 8.32
C GLN A 235 6.94 -12.83 8.86
N ILE A 236 7.39 -12.76 10.10
CA ILE A 236 7.80 -11.51 10.75
C ILE A 236 9.03 -10.91 10.04
N LEU A 237 10.01 -11.76 9.72
CA LEU A 237 11.23 -11.31 9.05
C LEU A 237 10.99 -10.84 7.62
N ILE A 238 10.10 -11.48 6.87
CA ILE A 238 9.71 -11.02 5.52
C ILE A 238 9.10 -9.61 5.61
N ALA A 239 8.21 -9.37 6.57
CA ALA A 239 7.60 -8.06 6.75
C ALA A 239 8.66 -7.00 7.12
N GLU A 240 9.56 -7.32 8.06
CA GLU A 240 10.63 -6.43 8.49
C GLU A 240 11.63 -6.10 7.36
N GLU A 241 12.06 -7.11 6.60
CA GLU A 241 12.96 -6.90 5.46
C GLU A 241 12.28 -6.15 4.31
N SER A 242 10.98 -6.38 4.09
CA SER A 242 10.20 -5.59 3.12
C SER A 242 10.14 -4.12 3.52
N ASP A 243 9.86 -3.82 4.79
CA ASP A 243 9.79 -2.45 5.28
C ASP A 243 11.15 -1.74 5.20
N LYS A 244 12.24 -2.41 5.56
CA LYS A 244 13.61 -1.86 5.38
C LYS A 244 13.95 -1.54 3.93
N MET A 245 13.50 -2.36 2.97
CA MET A 245 13.76 -2.14 1.55
C MET A 245 12.91 -1.01 0.95
N ILE A 246 11.79 -0.67 1.59
CA ILE A 246 10.91 0.44 1.18
C ILE A 246 11.41 1.78 1.75
N GLU A 247 12.03 1.77 2.93
CA GLU A 247 12.55 2.98 3.58
C GLU A 247 13.91 3.46 2.98
N GLN A 248 14.55 2.68 2.10
CA GLN A 248 15.77 3.03 1.35
C GLN A 248 15.46 3.64 -0.01
#